data_f4b135e96940293024bd003602031b71
#
_entry.id   f4b135e96940293024bd003602031b71
#
_cell.length_a   1.000
_cell.length_b   1.000
_cell.length_c   1.000
_cell.angle_alpha   90.00
_cell.angle_beta   90.00
_cell.angle_gamma   90.00
#
_symmetry.space_group_name_H-M   'P 1'
#
loop_
_entity.id
_entity.type
_entity.pdbx_description
1 polymer ?
#
loop_
_entity_poly.entity_id
_entity_poly.type
_entity_poly.pdbx_seq_one_letter_code
_entity_poly.pdbx_strand_id
1 'polypeptide(L)'
;MRKDLLFTSSTELVRVPVDAVVFIVADGNYSTIPLADGSEYVLSLQLGQIERRIAERISQDDNRFLRIGKSLIINRDYITFINPSRQKLTLSDCRHFKHEVSASREALKALKKFIEKETTL
;
A
#
# COMPACT_ATOMS: atom_id res chain seq x y z
N MET A 1 4.90 16.31 -14.17
CA MET A 1 4.52 15.06 -14.86
C MET A 1 4.06 14.03 -13.83
N ARG A 2 2.88 13.43 -14.07
CA ARG A 2 2.34 12.42 -13.16
C ARG A 2 3.10 11.11 -13.31
N LYS A 3 3.45 10.48 -12.19
CA LYS A 3 4.02 9.14 -12.20
C LYS A 3 2.92 8.10 -12.14
N ASP A 4 3.06 7.10 -12.96
CA ASP A 4 2.14 5.97 -12.98
C ASP A 4 2.86 4.69 -12.59
N LEU A 5 2.16 3.83 -11.87
CA LEU A 5 2.58 2.46 -11.66
C LEU A 5 2.03 1.61 -12.79
N LEU A 6 2.79 0.61 -13.16
CA LEU A 6 2.43 -0.27 -14.26
C LEU A 6 2.55 -1.72 -13.80
N PHE A 7 1.43 -2.42 -13.83
CA PHE A 7 1.38 -3.85 -13.50
C PHE A 7 0.91 -4.60 -14.72
N THR A 8 1.77 -5.44 -15.25
CA THR A 8 1.45 -6.16 -16.48
C THR A 8 1.68 -7.65 -16.31
N SER A 9 0.79 -8.44 -16.89
CA SER A 9 0.88 -9.88 -16.98
C SER A 9 0.65 -10.28 -18.43
N SER A 10 0.58 -11.58 -18.72
CA SER A 10 0.35 -12.06 -20.08
C SER A 10 -1.01 -11.65 -20.64
N THR A 11 -2.00 -11.38 -19.76
CA THR A 11 -3.38 -11.12 -20.18
C THR A 11 -3.90 -9.74 -19.81
N GLU A 12 -3.23 -9.03 -18.92
CA GLU A 12 -3.75 -7.78 -18.37
C GLU A 12 -2.66 -6.73 -18.19
N LEU A 13 -3.09 -5.49 -18.28
CA LEU A 13 -2.24 -4.35 -17.95
C LEU A 13 -3.06 -3.38 -17.13
N VAL A 14 -2.54 -3.03 -15.95
CA VAL A 14 -3.13 -2.01 -15.08
C VAL A 14 -2.13 -0.86 -14.97
N ARG A 15 -2.56 0.32 -15.34
CA ARG A 15 -1.75 1.53 -15.20
C ARG A 15 -2.51 2.53 -14.37
N VAL A 16 -1.95 2.91 -13.23
CA VAL A 16 -2.61 3.81 -12.29
C VAL A 16 -1.63 4.84 -11.76
N PRO A 17 -2.09 6.06 -11.48
CA PRO A 17 -1.23 7.04 -10.81
C PRO A 17 -0.74 6.51 -9.47
N VAL A 18 0.47 6.85 -9.11
CA VAL A 18 1.04 6.44 -7.82
C VAL A 18 0.12 6.85 -6.67
N ASP A 19 -0.44 8.06 -6.74
CA ASP A 19 -1.31 8.59 -5.69
C ASP A 19 -2.65 7.87 -5.58
N ALA A 20 -3.04 7.12 -6.59
CA ALA A 20 -4.33 6.44 -6.59
C ALA A 20 -4.31 5.12 -5.81
N VAL A 21 -3.13 4.55 -5.58
CA VAL A 21 -3.03 3.26 -4.90
C VAL A 21 -3.07 3.47 -3.38
N VAL A 22 -4.08 2.89 -2.73
CA VAL A 22 -4.25 3.02 -1.28
C VAL A 22 -3.44 1.94 -0.55
N PHE A 23 -3.62 0.70 -0.94
CA PHE A 23 -2.84 -0.42 -0.41
C PHE A 23 -2.94 -1.59 -1.36
N ILE A 24 -2.19 -2.64 -1.08
CA ILE A 24 -2.18 -3.85 -1.87
C ILE A 24 -2.17 -5.02 -0.90
N VAL A 25 -3.09 -5.95 -1.06
CA VAL A 25 -3.20 -7.11 -0.19
C VAL A 25 -3.09 -8.39 -0.99
N ALA A 26 -2.25 -9.30 -0.50
CA ALA A 26 -2.06 -10.61 -1.13
C ALA A 26 -3.19 -11.56 -0.72
N ASP A 27 -3.64 -12.36 -1.69
CA ASP A 27 -4.65 -13.39 -1.46
C ASP A 27 -4.26 -14.59 -2.34
N GLY A 28 -3.50 -15.52 -1.76
CA GLY A 28 -2.98 -16.66 -2.49
C GLY A 28 -2.03 -16.20 -3.60
N ASN A 29 -2.34 -16.59 -4.84
CA ASN A 29 -1.53 -16.22 -6.01
C ASN A 29 -1.94 -14.88 -6.62
N TYR A 30 -2.90 -14.20 -6.00
CA TYR A 30 -3.44 -12.94 -6.50
C TYR A 30 -3.12 -11.81 -5.54
N SER A 31 -3.18 -10.60 -6.04
CA SER A 31 -3.09 -9.40 -5.22
C SER A 31 -4.23 -8.47 -5.59
N THR A 32 -4.84 -7.86 -4.59
CA THR A 32 -5.92 -6.89 -4.77
C THR A 32 -5.38 -5.50 -4.50
N ILE A 33 -5.73 -4.57 -5.38
CA ILE A 33 -5.25 -3.18 -5.30
C ILE A 33 -6.45 -2.24 -5.21
N PRO A 34 -6.87 -1.85 -3.99
CA PRO A 34 -7.90 -0.82 -3.83
C PRO A 34 -7.34 0.55 -4.22
N LEU A 35 -8.15 1.31 -4.94
CA LEU A 35 -7.78 2.63 -5.43
C LEU A 35 -8.57 3.74 -4.73
N ALA A 36 -8.05 4.94 -4.80
CA ALA A 36 -8.61 6.11 -4.14
C ALA A 36 -10.01 6.50 -4.66
N ASP A 37 -10.37 6.09 -5.87
CA ASP A 37 -11.69 6.37 -6.45
C ASP A 37 -12.74 5.32 -6.07
N GLY A 38 -12.38 4.35 -5.22
CA GLY A 38 -13.29 3.29 -4.79
C GLY A 38 -13.24 2.05 -5.66
N SER A 39 -12.57 2.09 -6.81
CA SER A 39 -12.39 0.90 -7.63
C SER A 39 -11.28 0.03 -7.07
N GLU A 40 -11.21 -1.21 -7.55
CA GLU A 40 -10.09 -2.10 -7.19
C GLU A 40 -9.78 -3.02 -8.35
N TYR A 41 -8.54 -3.46 -8.41
CA TYR A 41 -8.11 -4.43 -9.40
C TYR A 41 -7.53 -5.65 -8.71
N VAL A 42 -7.77 -6.81 -9.29
CA VAL A 42 -7.20 -8.08 -8.83
C VAL A 42 -6.24 -8.56 -9.89
N LEU A 43 -4.99 -8.78 -9.51
CA LEU A 43 -3.94 -9.18 -10.43
C LEU A 43 -3.38 -10.55 -10.07
N SER A 44 -3.02 -11.34 -11.07
CA SER A 44 -2.36 -12.63 -10.90
C SER A 44 -0.86 -12.43 -10.66
N LEU A 45 -0.54 -11.60 -9.69
CA LEU A 45 0.85 -11.31 -9.30
C LEU A 45 0.97 -11.47 -7.80
N GLN A 46 2.10 -12.03 -7.38
CA GLN A 46 2.42 -12.13 -5.97
C GLN A 46 2.98 -10.80 -5.46
N LEU A 47 2.90 -10.59 -4.17
CA LEU A 47 3.30 -9.31 -3.57
C LEU A 47 4.74 -8.92 -3.88
N GLY A 48 5.66 -9.90 -3.90
CA GLY A 48 7.05 -9.62 -4.25
C GLY A 48 7.23 -9.14 -5.67
N GLN A 49 6.39 -9.65 -6.60
CA GLN A 49 6.41 -9.19 -7.99
C GLN A 49 5.89 -7.77 -8.08
N ILE A 50 4.86 -7.45 -7.30
CA ILE A 50 4.31 -6.11 -7.23
C ILE A 50 5.33 -5.12 -6.68
N GLU A 51 6.06 -5.50 -5.63
CA GLU A 51 7.14 -4.66 -5.09
C GLU A 51 8.17 -4.32 -6.15
N ARG A 52 8.55 -5.29 -6.96
CA ARG A 52 9.52 -5.06 -8.04
C ARG A 52 8.97 -4.09 -9.10
N ARG A 53 7.70 -4.23 -9.45
CA ARG A 53 7.06 -3.31 -10.41
C ARG A 53 7.03 -1.89 -9.87
N ILE A 54 6.74 -1.74 -8.59
CA ILE A 54 6.76 -0.42 -7.95
C ILE A 54 8.17 0.16 -7.99
N ALA A 55 9.18 -0.64 -7.64
CA ALA A 55 10.57 -0.19 -7.62
C ALA A 55 11.08 0.24 -8.99
N GLU A 56 10.52 -0.31 -10.06
CA GLU A 56 10.91 0.08 -11.43
C GLU A 56 10.40 1.48 -11.82
N ARG A 57 9.38 1.97 -11.14
CA ARG A 57 8.69 3.20 -11.53
C ARG A 57 8.91 4.37 -10.59
N ILE A 58 9.30 4.12 -9.35
CA ILE A 58 9.54 5.19 -8.37
C ILE A 58 10.98 5.11 -7.86
N SER A 59 11.47 6.26 -7.38
CA SER A 59 12.83 6.36 -6.85
C SER A 59 12.99 5.53 -5.58
N GLN A 60 14.20 5.03 -5.33
CA GLN A 60 14.53 4.33 -4.09
C GLN A 60 14.36 5.24 -2.86
N ASP A 61 14.47 6.54 -3.05
CA ASP A 61 14.29 7.51 -1.97
C ASP A 61 12.82 7.78 -1.67
N ASP A 62 11.91 7.30 -2.51
CA ASP A 62 10.48 7.47 -2.33
C ASP A 62 9.96 6.36 -1.42
N ASN A 63 9.66 6.71 -0.17
CA ASN A 63 9.21 5.77 0.86
C ASN A 63 7.70 5.63 0.92
N ARG A 64 7.00 5.97 -0.17
CA ARG A 64 5.55 6.00 -0.17
C ARG A 64 4.93 4.64 0.12
N PHE A 65 5.47 3.58 -0.45
CA PHE A 65 4.94 2.23 -0.27
C PHE A 65 5.77 1.45 0.73
N LEU A 66 5.10 0.91 1.75
CA LEU A 66 5.75 0.18 2.83
C LEU A 66 5.19 -1.24 2.92
N ARG A 67 6.08 -2.22 2.97
CA ARG A 67 5.69 -3.61 3.16
C ARG A 67 5.44 -3.87 4.64
N ILE A 68 4.23 -4.36 4.95
CA ILE A 68 3.81 -4.68 6.31
C ILE A 68 3.59 -6.17 6.41
N GLY A 69 4.48 -6.88 7.08
CA GLY A 69 4.40 -8.33 7.17
C GLY A 69 4.52 -9.01 5.81
N LYS A 70 3.81 -10.13 5.65
CA LYS A 70 3.94 -10.96 4.46
C LYS A 70 2.90 -10.68 3.38
N SER A 71 1.80 -10.03 3.74
CA SER A 71 0.64 -9.97 2.85
C SER A 71 0.17 -8.57 2.50
N LEU A 72 0.85 -7.52 2.96
CA LEU A 72 0.33 -6.17 2.84
C LEU A 72 1.41 -5.17 2.41
N ILE A 73 1.06 -4.32 1.44
CA ILE A 73 1.83 -3.13 1.08
C ILE A 73 0.88 -1.95 1.24
N ILE A 74 1.30 -0.90 1.94
CA ILE A 74 0.46 0.28 2.16
C ILE A 74 1.09 1.52 1.55
N ASN A 75 0.23 2.45 1.15
CA ASN A 75 0.65 3.80 0.79
C ASN A 75 0.63 4.64 2.07
N ARG A 76 1.80 5.02 2.55
CA ARG A 76 1.89 5.72 3.83
C ARG A 76 1.21 7.08 3.84
N ASP A 77 1.00 7.67 2.67
CA ASP A 77 0.33 8.97 2.59
C ASP A 77 -1.12 8.92 3.07
N TYR A 78 -1.70 7.72 3.11
CA TYR A 78 -3.09 7.52 3.53
C TYR A 78 -3.24 7.00 4.95
N ILE A 79 -2.13 6.83 5.68
CA ILE A 79 -2.21 6.39 7.07
C ILE A 79 -2.86 7.48 7.91
N THR A 80 -3.99 7.17 8.53
CA THR A 80 -4.69 8.10 9.42
C THR A 80 -4.74 7.63 10.85
N PHE A 81 -4.59 6.33 11.10
CA PHE A 81 -4.72 5.79 12.44
C PHE A 81 -3.95 4.49 12.55
N ILE A 82 -3.18 4.34 13.61
CA ILE A 82 -2.44 3.11 13.91
C ILE A 82 -2.69 2.76 15.36
N ASN A 83 -3.21 1.57 15.63
CA ASN A 83 -3.39 1.08 16.99
C ASN A 83 -2.85 -0.33 17.10
N PRO A 84 -1.60 -0.52 17.55
CA PRO A 84 -1.00 -1.85 17.65
C PRO A 84 -1.75 -2.79 18.59
N SER A 85 -2.25 -2.29 19.71
CA SER A 85 -2.96 -3.11 20.70
C SER A 85 -4.22 -3.75 20.11
N ARG A 86 -4.92 -3.00 19.26
CA ARG A 86 -6.12 -3.49 18.58
C ARG A 86 -5.84 -4.10 17.23
N GLN A 87 -4.58 -4.08 16.80
CA GLN A 87 -4.15 -4.57 15.49
C GLN A 87 -4.89 -3.90 14.35
N LYS A 88 -5.14 -2.60 14.48
CA LYS A 88 -5.88 -1.80 13.50
C LYS A 88 -5.00 -0.76 12.84
N LEU A 89 -5.18 -0.65 11.53
CA LEU A 89 -4.58 0.39 10.71
C LEU A 89 -5.67 0.96 9.83
N THR A 90 -5.85 2.28 9.86
CA THR A 90 -6.82 2.94 9.00
C THR A 90 -6.10 3.71 7.91
N LEU A 91 -6.54 3.49 6.67
CA LEU A 91 -6.04 4.20 5.49
C LEU A 91 -7.20 4.99 4.91
N SER A 92 -7.03 6.29 4.78
CA SER A 92 -8.10 7.18 4.35
C SER A 92 -7.53 8.45 3.75
N ASP A 93 -8.26 9.06 2.82
CA ASP A 93 -7.96 10.41 2.35
C ASP A 93 -8.77 11.45 3.12
N CYS A 94 -9.57 10.99 4.10
CA CYS A 94 -10.46 11.81 4.92
C CYS A 94 -11.56 12.51 4.13
N ARG A 95 -11.84 12.04 2.92
CA ARG A 95 -12.87 12.60 2.04
C ARG A 95 -13.70 11.55 1.34
N HIS A 96 -13.04 10.63 0.62
CA HIS A 96 -13.73 9.73 -0.31
C HIS A 96 -13.71 8.27 0.12
N PHE A 97 -12.68 7.85 0.86
CA PHE A 97 -12.58 6.45 1.25
C PHE A 97 -12.00 6.30 2.64
N LYS A 98 -12.30 5.14 3.22
CA LYS A 98 -11.75 4.72 4.50
C LYS A 98 -11.65 3.21 4.49
N HIS A 99 -10.45 2.69 4.70
CA HIS A 99 -10.21 1.25 4.80
C HIS A 99 -9.60 0.94 6.15
N GLU A 100 -10.14 -0.08 6.82
CA GLU A 100 -9.53 -0.62 8.02
C GLU A 100 -8.87 -1.94 7.66
N VAL A 101 -7.59 -2.06 7.95
CA VAL A 101 -6.85 -3.29 7.70
C VAL A 101 -6.21 -3.78 8.99
N SER A 102 -6.00 -5.10 9.07
CA SER A 102 -5.39 -5.72 10.23
C SER A 102 -3.95 -6.07 9.95
N ALA A 103 -3.11 -5.93 10.97
CA ALA A 103 -1.72 -6.36 10.91
C ALA A 103 -1.28 -6.75 12.31
N SER A 104 -0.15 -7.44 12.42
CA SER A 104 0.34 -7.88 13.72
C SER A 104 0.73 -6.67 14.60
N ARG A 105 0.70 -6.88 15.91
CA ARG A 105 1.12 -5.83 16.85
C ARG A 105 2.54 -5.37 16.57
N GLU A 106 3.43 -6.32 16.32
CA GLU A 106 4.84 -6.04 16.09
C GLU A 106 5.03 -5.19 14.83
N ALA A 107 4.33 -5.56 13.75
CA ALA A 107 4.40 -4.80 12.50
C ALA A 107 3.86 -3.39 12.67
N LEU A 108 2.73 -3.24 13.39
CA LEU A 108 2.14 -1.93 13.63
C LEU A 108 2.96 -1.08 14.59
N LYS A 109 3.61 -1.69 15.58
CA LYS A 109 4.53 -0.96 16.45
C LYS A 109 5.72 -0.39 15.66
N ALA A 110 6.27 -1.21 14.77
CA ALA A 110 7.38 -0.78 13.92
C ALA A 110 6.95 0.35 12.98
N LEU A 111 5.77 0.21 12.39
CA LEU A 111 5.23 1.23 11.50
C LEU A 111 4.99 2.55 12.25
N LYS A 112 4.40 2.46 13.43
CA LYS A 112 4.14 3.65 14.26
C LYS A 112 5.44 4.40 14.56
N LYS A 113 6.47 3.68 14.98
CA LYS A 113 7.78 4.29 15.26
C LYS A 113 8.38 4.92 14.02
N PHE A 114 8.26 4.27 12.89
CA PHE A 114 8.78 4.78 11.62
C PHE A 114 8.12 6.12 11.27
N ILE A 115 6.80 6.19 11.36
CA ILE A 115 6.04 7.40 11.06
C ILE A 115 6.37 8.51 12.07
N GLU A 116 6.47 8.18 13.35
CA GLU A 116 6.81 9.15 14.40
C GLU A 116 8.19 9.78 14.14
N LYS A 117 9.15 8.98 13.73
CA LYS A 117 10.49 9.47 13.41
C LYS A 117 10.49 10.47 12.25
N GLU A 118 9.70 10.21 11.25
CA GLU A 118 9.65 11.07 10.07
C GLU A 118 9.00 12.41 10.36
N THR A 119 8.05 12.43 11.28
CA THR A 119 7.28 13.64 11.58
C THR A 119 7.82 14.43 12.76
N THR A 120 8.84 13.91 13.46
CA THR A 120 9.47 14.62 14.57
C THR A 120 10.44 15.67 14.02
N LEU A 121 10.28 16.88 14.44
CA LEU A 121 11.14 17.99 14.07
C LEU A 121 12.16 18.29 15.16
#